data_f15138d20a6b844bca7f9399a63b5386
#
_entry.id   f15138d20a6b844bca7f9399a63b5386
#
_cell.length_a   1.000
_cell.length_b   1.000
_cell.length_c   1.000
_cell.angle_alpha   90.00
_cell.angle_beta   90.00
_cell.angle_gamma   90.00
#
_symmetry.space_group_name_H-M   'P 1'
#
loop_
_entity.id
_entity.type
_entity.pdbx_description
1 polymer ?
#
loop_
_entity_poly.entity_id
_entity_poly.type
_entity_poly.pdbx_seq_one_letter_code
_entity_poly.pdbx_strand_id
1 'polypeptide(L)'
;FDDDFGQWTSPFIMAAINTRVVRRSNALLGFPWGKDFRYDEATLNASRYQAIRNSVAGGVGLVALALGPTRALAQRLLPKPGEGPSREQREAGYYEVFFRGIDPSDRRRDTVLKVRGDLDPGYGSTARMLGEAAVCLAKDELAVGGGFWTPASALDGKYLERLTAKAGLIFEILES
;
A
#
# COMPACT_ATOMS: atom_id res chain seq x y z
N PHE A 1 -16.50 10.29 6.16
CA PHE A 1 -16.42 10.92 4.83
C PHE A 1 -15.07 11.61 4.75
N ASP A 2 -14.41 11.49 3.64
CA ASP A 2 -13.13 12.14 3.40
C ASP A 2 -13.37 13.29 2.41
N ASP A 3 -13.15 14.51 2.87
CA ASP A 3 -13.41 15.71 2.09
C ASP A 3 -12.38 15.92 0.97
N ASP A 4 -11.18 15.39 1.15
CA ASP A 4 -10.09 15.51 0.19
C ASP A 4 -10.31 14.64 -1.07
N PHE A 5 -10.93 13.48 -0.90
CA PHE A 5 -11.32 12.58 -2.00
C PHE A 5 -12.81 12.68 -2.36
N GLY A 6 -13.62 13.38 -1.56
CA GLY A 6 -15.07 13.49 -1.76
C GLY A 6 -15.78 12.13 -1.66
N GLN A 7 -15.23 11.17 -0.91
CA GLN A 7 -15.73 9.82 -0.80
C GLN A 7 -15.81 9.30 0.63
N TRP A 8 -16.62 8.27 0.83
CA TRP A 8 -16.69 7.55 2.10
C TRP A 8 -15.48 6.65 2.27
N THR A 9 -14.90 6.65 3.46
CA THR A 9 -13.72 5.83 3.79
C THR A 9 -14.02 4.82 4.88
N SER A 10 -13.25 3.74 4.88
CA SER A 10 -13.19 2.76 5.96
C SER A 10 -11.73 2.47 6.33
N PRO A 11 -11.45 2.01 7.56
CA PRO A 11 -10.09 1.68 7.97
C PRO A 11 -9.44 0.66 7.01
N PHE A 12 -8.18 0.90 6.67
CA PHE A 12 -7.35 -0.03 5.93
C PHE A 12 -6.45 -0.79 6.91
N ILE A 13 -6.57 -2.11 6.93
CA ILE A 13 -5.91 -2.95 7.94
C ILE A 13 -4.38 -2.83 7.92
N MET A 14 -3.80 -2.64 6.72
CA MET A 14 -2.35 -2.54 6.55
C MET A 14 -1.80 -1.16 6.94
N ALA A 15 -2.65 -0.14 7.13
CA ALA A 15 -2.22 1.20 7.53
C ALA A 15 -1.34 1.19 8.78
N ALA A 16 -1.64 0.31 9.74
CA ALA A 16 -0.86 0.17 10.97
C ALA A 16 0.61 -0.24 10.73
N ILE A 17 0.90 -0.91 9.63
CA ILE A 17 2.26 -1.31 9.22
C ILE A 17 2.82 -0.31 8.22
N ASN A 18 2.08 0.02 7.17
CA ASN A 18 2.53 0.85 6.07
C ASN A 18 2.93 2.25 6.53
N THR A 19 2.15 2.88 7.41
CA THR A 19 2.47 4.20 7.97
C THR A 19 3.82 4.24 8.68
N ARG A 20 4.21 3.15 9.34
CA ARG A 20 5.53 3.03 9.99
C ARG A 20 6.66 2.96 8.96
N VAL A 21 6.46 2.21 7.86
CA VAL A 21 7.45 2.08 6.79
C VAL A 21 7.65 3.42 6.09
N VAL A 22 6.57 4.14 5.77
CA VAL A 22 6.63 5.45 5.12
C VAL A 22 7.34 6.49 6.02
N ARG A 23 6.98 6.57 7.32
CA ARG A 23 7.64 7.47 8.27
C ARG A 23 9.12 7.12 8.47
N ARG A 24 9.46 5.82 8.49
CA ARG A 24 10.84 5.39 8.55
C ARG A 24 11.61 5.79 7.29
N SER A 25 10.99 5.70 6.12
CA SER A 25 11.59 6.15 4.85
C SER A 25 11.92 7.65 4.91
N ASN A 26 10.98 8.48 5.38
CA ASN A 26 11.20 9.91 5.56
C ASN A 26 12.40 10.19 6.49
N ALA A 27 12.50 9.47 7.62
CA ALA A 27 13.60 9.63 8.55
C ALA A 27 14.95 9.20 7.97
N LEU A 28 15.00 8.05 7.29
CA LEU A 28 16.22 7.53 6.66
C LEU A 28 16.74 8.40 5.52
N LEU A 29 15.85 9.11 4.84
CA LEU A 29 16.17 10.07 3.78
C LEU A 29 16.54 11.46 4.31
N GLY A 30 16.57 11.66 5.63
CA GLY A 30 16.90 12.97 6.23
C GLY A 30 15.73 13.95 6.26
N PHE A 31 14.50 13.45 6.29
CA PHE A 31 13.25 14.22 6.37
C PHE A 31 12.96 15.13 5.17
N PRO A 32 13.03 14.64 3.93
CA PRO A 32 12.74 15.46 2.75
C PRO A 32 11.30 15.98 2.73
N TRP A 33 10.37 15.29 3.39
CA TRP A 33 8.95 15.69 3.53
C TRP A 33 8.66 16.45 4.84
N GLY A 34 9.71 16.87 5.56
CA GLY A 34 9.60 17.54 6.85
C GLY A 34 9.53 16.58 8.04
N LYS A 35 9.89 17.09 9.23
CA LYS A 35 9.80 16.32 10.49
C LYS A 35 8.35 16.15 10.96
N ASP A 36 7.48 17.07 10.59
CA ASP A 36 6.06 17.09 10.92
C ASP A 36 5.20 16.36 9.89
N PHE A 37 5.82 15.64 8.94
CA PHE A 37 5.15 14.87 7.92
C PHE A 37 4.16 13.88 8.51
N ARG A 38 2.93 13.94 8.05
CA ARG A 38 1.84 13.04 8.42
C ARG A 38 1.47 12.17 7.24
N TYR A 39 1.22 10.91 7.52
CA TYR A 39 0.79 9.95 6.53
C TYR A 39 -0.26 9.03 7.14
N ASP A 40 -1.33 8.80 6.42
CA ASP A 40 -2.41 7.88 6.78
C ASP A 40 -2.94 7.16 5.54
N GLU A 41 -3.69 6.08 5.75
CA GLU A 41 -4.26 5.25 4.70
C GLU A 41 -5.69 4.85 5.03
N ALA A 42 -6.55 4.86 4.03
CA ALA A 42 -7.93 4.41 4.14
C ALA A 42 -8.38 3.71 2.86
N THR A 43 -9.44 2.91 2.97
CA THR A 43 -10.10 2.30 1.81
C THR A 43 -11.24 3.19 1.36
N LEU A 44 -11.25 3.59 0.08
CA LEU A 44 -12.35 4.34 -0.53
C LEU A 44 -13.56 3.43 -0.75
N ASN A 45 -14.75 3.95 -0.49
CA ASN A 45 -16.01 3.21 -0.62
C ASN A 45 -17.02 4.05 -1.42
N ALA A 46 -17.76 3.40 -2.31
CA ALA A 46 -18.74 4.05 -3.16
C ALA A 46 -19.95 4.62 -2.39
N SER A 47 -20.20 4.17 -1.14
CA SER A 47 -21.32 4.65 -0.34
C SER A 47 -21.04 4.57 1.16
N ARG A 48 -21.79 5.38 1.93
CA ARG A 48 -21.79 5.33 3.40
C ARG A 48 -22.09 3.93 3.94
N TYR A 49 -23.07 3.26 3.36
CA TYR A 49 -23.43 1.89 3.77
C TYR A 49 -22.25 0.93 3.61
N GLN A 50 -21.56 0.99 2.48
CA GLN A 50 -20.39 0.15 2.21
C GLN A 50 -19.25 0.45 3.19
N ALA A 51 -18.99 1.72 3.49
CA ALA A 51 -17.97 2.12 4.47
C ALA A 51 -18.29 1.59 5.88
N ILE A 52 -19.54 1.72 6.34
CA ILE A 52 -19.98 1.18 7.63
C ILE A 52 -19.84 -0.35 7.65
N ARG A 53 -20.36 -1.03 6.63
CA ARG A 53 -20.27 -2.50 6.52
C ARG A 53 -18.81 -2.97 6.58
N ASN A 54 -17.93 -2.36 5.82
CA ASN A 54 -16.52 -2.73 5.77
C ASN A 54 -15.80 -2.44 7.10
N SER A 55 -16.10 -1.32 7.77
CA SER A 55 -15.57 -0.99 9.09
C SER A 55 -16.02 -1.99 10.15
N VAL A 56 -17.31 -2.33 10.17
CA VAL A 56 -17.86 -3.31 11.13
C VAL A 56 -17.28 -4.71 10.85
N ALA A 57 -17.27 -5.14 9.59
CA ALA A 57 -16.73 -6.44 9.21
C ALA A 57 -15.24 -6.57 9.57
N GLY A 58 -14.45 -5.53 9.33
CA GLY A 58 -13.04 -5.48 9.72
C GLY A 58 -12.85 -5.54 11.23
N GLY A 59 -13.61 -4.75 11.99
CA GLY A 59 -13.55 -4.75 13.46
C GLY A 59 -13.97 -6.08 14.07
N VAL A 60 -15.10 -6.65 13.62
CA VAL A 60 -15.57 -7.96 14.05
C VAL A 60 -14.56 -9.05 13.68
N GLY A 61 -13.99 -9.00 12.47
CA GLY A 61 -12.97 -9.94 12.04
C GLY A 61 -11.72 -9.91 12.93
N LEU A 62 -11.22 -8.73 13.27
CA LEU A 62 -10.08 -8.61 14.20
C LEU A 62 -10.38 -9.16 15.59
N VAL A 63 -11.56 -8.87 16.15
CA VAL A 63 -11.99 -9.40 17.45
C VAL A 63 -12.14 -10.92 17.37
N ALA A 64 -12.73 -11.45 16.30
CA ALA A 64 -12.88 -12.88 16.11
C ALA A 64 -11.53 -13.61 16.03
N LEU A 65 -10.52 -13.00 15.41
CA LEU A 65 -9.17 -13.57 15.37
C LEU A 65 -8.41 -13.45 16.70
N ALA A 66 -8.75 -12.47 17.54
CA ALA A 66 -8.15 -12.30 18.85
C ALA A 66 -8.64 -13.34 19.88
N LEU A 67 -9.88 -13.82 19.75
CA LEU A 67 -10.48 -14.77 20.68
C LEU A 67 -10.21 -16.22 20.25
N GLY A 68 -9.76 -17.07 21.18
CA GLY A 68 -9.35 -18.46 20.89
C GLY A 68 -10.40 -19.32 20.18
N PRO A 69 -11.66 -19.40 20.70
CA PRO A 69 -12.71 -20.24 20.07
C PRO A 69 -13.07 -19.78 18.67
N THR A 70 -13.26 -18.47 18.46
CA THR A 70 -13.64 -17.89 17.16
C THR A 70 -12.49 -17.95 16.16
N ARG A 71 -11.25 -17.81 16.62
CA ARG A 71 -10.06 -18.03 15.79
C ARG A 71 -9.99 -19.46 15.25
N ALA A 72 -10.26 -20.47 16.08
CA ALA A 72 -10.27 -21.87 15.66
C ALA A 72 -11.35 -22.14 14.59
N LEU A 73 -12.51 -21.48 14.67
CA LEU A 73 -13.55 -21.55 13.65
C LEU A 73 -13.12 -20.81 12.38
N ALA A 74 -12.58 -19.61 12.49
CA ALA A 74 -12.08 -18.82 11.36
C ALA A 74 -10.98 -19.56 10.59
N GLN A 75 -10.06 -20.25 11.28
CA GLN A 75 -9.01 -21.05 10.66
C GLN A 75 -9.53 -22.23 9.81
N ARG A 76 -10.74 -22.72 10.07
CA ARG A 76 -11.38 -23.77 9.25
C ARG A 76 -12.00 -23.21 7.97
N LEU A 77 -12.33 -21.92 7.94
CA LEU A 77 -12.95 -21.23 6.82
C LEU A 77 -11.92 -20.50 5.95
N LEU A 78 -10.76 -20.20 6.51
CA LEU A 78 -9.68 -19.53 5.78
C LEU A 78 -8.87 -20.54 4.95
N PRO A 79 -8.30 -20.11 3.81
CA PRO A 79 -7.37 -20.91 3.03
C PRO A 79 -6.24 -21.44 3.91
N LYS A 80 -5.83 -22.67 3.69
CA LYS A 80 -4.71 -23.27 4.41
C LYS A 80 -3.38 -22.61 4.03
N PRO A 81 -2.35 -22.68 4.89
CA PRO A 81 -1.01 -22.27 4.52
C PRO A 81 -0.57 -22.91 3.18
N GLY A 82 -0.14 -22.07 2.24
CA GLY A 82 0.20 -22.48 0.88
C GLY A 82 -0.95 -22.46 -0.13
N GLU A 83 -2.19 -22.30 0.31
CA GLU A 83 -3.33 -22.06 -0.56
C GLU A 83 -3.51 -20.56 -0.78
N GLY A 84 -3.63 -20.14 -2.03
CA GLY A 84 -3.83 -18.74 -2.43
C GLY A 84 -4.81 -18.65 -3.60
N PRO A 85 -5.03 -17.46 -4.15
CA PRO A 85 -5.87 -17.28 -5.32
C PRO A 85 -5.33 -18.08 -6.51
N SER A 86 -6.24 -18.59 -7.35
CA SER A 86 -5.85 -19.30 -8.57
C SER A 86 -5.03 -18.38 -9.51
N ARG A 87 -4.37 -18.98 -10.50
CA ARG A 87 -3.61 -18.21 -11.49
C ARG A 87 -4.53 -17.23 -12.23
N GLU A 88 -5.70 -17.67 -12.64
CA GLU A 88 -6.71 -16.87 -13.35
C GLU A 88 -7.18 -15.70 -12.48
N GLN A 89 -7.42 -15.92 -11.19
CA GLN A 89 -7.79 -14.85 -10.25
C GLN A 89 -6.69 -13.82 -10.08
N ARG A 90 -5.42 -14.23 -10.04
CA ARG A 90 -4.28 -13.32 -9.92
C ARG A 90 -4.08 -12.50 -11.21
N GLU A 91 -4.24 -13.13 -12.37
CA GLU A 91 -4.08 -12.50 -13.68
C GLU A 91 -5.26 -11.57 -14.05
N ALA A 92 -6.46 -11.85 -13.55
CA ALA A 92 -7.65 -11.00 -13.73
C ALA A 92 -7.74 -9.86 -12.70
N GLY A 93 -6.90 -9.88 -11.68
CA GLY A 93 -6.88 -8.86 -10.64
C GLY A 93 -6.30 -7.54 -11.14
N TYR A 94 -6.71 -6.46 -10.52
CA TYR A 94 -6.08 -5.13 -10.63
C TYR A 94 -6.32 -4.34 -9.36
N TYR A 95 -5.60 -3.26 -9.19
CA TYR A 95 -5.84 -2.31 -8.10
C TYR A 95 -5.45 -0.90 -8.49
N GLU A 96 -6.03 0.05 -7.79
CA GLU A 96 -5.70 1.46 -7.89
C GLU A 96 -5.50 2.03 -6.49
N VAL A 97 -4.43 2.81 -6.34
CA VAL A 97 -4.12 3.53 -5.10
C VAL A 97 -4.00 5.00 -5.45
N PHE A 98 -4.75 5.83 -4.73
CA PHE A 98 -4.69 7.28 -4.89
C PHE A 98 -3.90 7.87 -3.72
N PHE A 99 -2.96 8.72 -4.03
CA PHE A 99 -2.18 9.48 -3.07
C PHE A 99 -2.53 10.94 -3.21
N ARG A 100 -2.82 11.59 -2.10
CA ARG A 100 -2.98 13.03 -2.06
C ARG A 100 -1.88 13.63 -1.20
N GLY A 101 -1.00 14.38 -1.83
CA GLY A 101 -0.03 15.24 -1.16
C GLY A 101 -0.69 16.56 -0.79
N ILE A 102 -0.72 16.87 0.49
CA ILE A 102 -1.37 18.08 1.01
C ILE A 102 -0.29 19.05 1.47
N ASP A 103 -0.27 20.25 0.89
CA ASP A 103 0.55 21.35 1.39
C ASP A 103 -0.26 22.14 2.44
N PRO A 104 0.11 22.09 3.72
CA PRO A 104 -0.64 22.76 4.77
C PRO A 104 -0.60 24.29 4.67
N SER A 105 0.34 24.84 3.91
CA SER A 105 0.50 26.28 3.72
C SER A 105 -0.24 26.83 2.51
N ASP A 106 -0.42 26.02 1.47
CA ASP A 106 -1.13 26.43 0.25
C ASP A 106 -1.76 25.22 -0.46
N ARG A 107 -3.07 25.05 -0.28
CA ARG A 107 -3.84 23.96 -0.89
C ARG A 107 -3.83 23.92 -2.42
N ARG A 108 -3.44 25.01 -3.09
CA ARG A 108 -3.27 25.04 -4.56
C ARG A 108 -2.04 24.22 -5.03
N ARG A 109 -1.19 23.85 -4.09
CA ARG A 109 -0.03 22.98 -4.33
C ARG A 109 -0.28 21.52 -4.01
N ASP A 110 -1.52 21.19 -3.63
CA ASP A 110 -1.91 19.80 -3.43
C ASP A 110 -1.75 19.04 -4.73
N THR A 111 -1.27 17.81 -4.62
CA THR A 111 -1.03 16.96 -5.78
C THR A 111 -1.73 15.62 -5.59
N VAL A 112 -2.41 15.13 -6.60
CA VAL A 112 -3.02 13.80 -6.61
C VAL A 112 -2.27 12.90 -7.57
N LEU A 113 -1.75 11.81 -7.03
CA LEU A 113 -1.08 10.74 -7.78
C LEU A 113 -1.95 9.50 -7.74
N LYS A 114 -2.10 8.82 -8.87
CA LYS A 114 -2.70 7.51 -8.99
C LYS A 114 -1.63 6.48 -9.34
N VAL A 115 -1.66 5.36 -8.65
CA VAL A 115 -0.85 4.19 -8.97
C VAL A 115 -1.77 3.04 -9.29
N ARG A 116 -1.57 2.43 -10.46
CA ARG A 116 -2.33 1.25 -10.90
C ARG A 116 -1.40 0.06 -11.07
N GLY A 117 -1.84 -1.10 -10.60
CA GLY A 117 -1.22 -2.39 -10.90
C GLY A 117 -2.16 -3.28 -11.73
N ASP A 118 -1.59 -4.04 -12.66
CA ASP A 118 -2.28 -4.87 -13.65
C ASP A 118 -2.56 -6.31 -13.20
N LEU A 119 -2.22 -6.65 -11.95
CA LEU A 119 -2.45 -7.95 -11.31
C LEU A 119 -3.06 -7.76 -9.92
N ASP A 120 -3.48 -8.86 -9.30
CA ASP A 120 -3.95 -8.83 -7.92
C ASP A 120 -2.86 -8.25 -6.98
N PRO A 121 -3.24 -7.41 -6.01
CA PRO A 121 -2.28 -6.75 -5.12
C PRO A 121 -1.64 -7.69 -4.10
N GLY A 122 -2.31 -8.82 -3.78
CA GLY A 122 -1.87 -9.72 -2.71
C GLY A 122 -0.70 -10.60 -3.10
N TYR A 123 -0.71 -11.14 -4.30
CA TYR A 123 0.28 -12.11 -4.77
C TYR A 123 0.91 -11.72 -6.10
N GLY A 124 0.09 -11.46 -7.14
CA GLY A 124 0.58 -11.24 -8.49
C GLY A 124 1.49 -10.03 -8.61
N SER A 125 0.98 -8.87 -8.27
CA SER A 125 1.74 -7.60 -8.32
C SER A 125 2.86 -7.58 -7.27
N THR A 126 2.58 -8.03 -6.05
CA THR A 126 3.59 -8.07 -4.98
C THR A 126 4.77 -8.97 -5.34
N ALA A 127 4.53 -10.12 -5.98
CA ALA A 127 5.63 -11.01 -6.41
C ALA A 127 6.54 -10.34 -7.45
N ARG A 128 5.95 -9.61 -8.43
CA ARG A 128 6.72 -8.85 -9.42
C ARG A 128 7.51 -7.72 -8.77
N MET A 129 6.88 -6.94 -7.89
CA MET A 129 7.57 -5.86 -7.16
C MET A 129 8.73 -6.39 -6.33
N LEU A 130 8.52 -7.48 -5.59
CA LEU A 130 9.58 -8.10 -4.77
C LEU A 130 10.71 -8.66 -5.63
N GLY A 131 10.39 -9.28 -6.77
CA GLY A 131 11.37 -9.77 -7.74
C GLY A 131 12.23 -8.64 -8.29
N GLU A 132 11.62 -7.52 -8.71
CA GLU A 132 12.36 -6.35 -9.20
C GLU A 132 13.17 -5.66 -8.10
N ALA A 133 12.70 -5.65 -6.85
CA ALA A 133 13.50 -5.18 -5.72
C ALA A 133 14.74 -6.03 -5.51
N ALA A 134 14.62 -7.38 -5.59
CA ALA A 134 15.75 -8.28 -5.47
C ALA A 134 16.76 -8.10 -6.63
N VAL A 135 16.29 -7.92 -7.86
CA VAL A 135 17.15 -7.64 -9.01
C VAL A 135 17.85 -6.29 -8.86
N CYS A 136 17.15 -5.26 -8.38
CA CYS A 136 17.73 -3.96 -8.08
C CYS A 136 18.86 -4.06 -7.05
N LEU A 137 18.63 -4.77 -5.96
CA LEU A 137 19.63 -5.03 -4.93
C LEU A 137 20.86 -5.77 -5.45
N ALA A 138 20.67 -6.71 -6.39
CA ALA A 138 21.73 -7.57 -6.88
C ALA A 138 22.54 -6.98 -8.03
N LYS A 139 21.96 -6.07 -8.81
CA LYS A 139 22.50 -5.65 -10.10
C LYS A 139 22.75 -4.17 -10.24
N ASP A 140 22.04 -3.33 -9.48
CA ASP A 140 22.17 -1.88 -9.61
C ASP A 140 23.17 -1.35 -8.57
N GLU A 141 23.86 -0.28 -8.91
CA GLU A 141 24.66 0.46 -7.95
C GLU A 141 23.74 1.23 -7.00
N LEU A 142 23.81 0.94 -5.72
CA LEU A 142 23.02 1.60 -4.70
C LEU A 142 23.88 2.60 -3.93
N ALA A 143 23.28 3.74 -3.58
CA ALA A 143 23.96 4.78 -2.83
C ALA A 143 24.14 4.46 -1.33
N VAL A 144 23.52 3.36 -0.86
CA VAL A 144 23.54 2.95 0.55
C VAL A 144 24.45 1.74 0.76
N GLY A 145 25.12 1.69 1.90
CA GLY A 145 25.85 0.48 2.35
C GLY A 145 24.93 -0.55 3.00
N GLY A 146 25.55 -1.61 3.57
CA GLY A 146 24.82 -2.61 4.34
C GLY A 146 24.07 -1.98 5.54
N GLY A 147 22.86 -2.47 5.81
CA GLY A 147 22.04 -1.92 6.90
C GLY A 147 20.57 -2.33 6.81
N PHE A 148 19.75 -1.70 7.65
CA PHE A 148 18.30 -1.88 7.69
C PHE A 148 17.61 -0.70 7.01
N TRP A 149 17.26 -0.85 5.76
CA TRP A 149 16.67 0.17 4.92
C TRP A 149 15.21 -0.15 4.57
N THR A 150 14.51 0.84 4.09
CA THR A 150 13.23 0.65 3.39
C THR A 150 13.46 0.67 1.88
N PRO A 151 12.58 0.07 1.05
CA PRO A 151 12.75 0.12 -0.40
C PRO A 151 12.94 1.55 -0.93
N ALA A 152 12.17 2.51 -0.46
CA ALA A 152 12.29 3.91 -0.89
C ALA A 152 13.63 4.55 -0.51
N SER A 153 14.22 4.16 0.62
CA SER A 153 15.50 4.75 1.08
C SER A 153 16.74 4.03 0.56
N ALA A 154 16.61 2.78 0.08
CA ALA A 154 17.73 1.99 -0.43
C ALA A 154 17.80 1.95 -1.95
N LEU A 155 16.64 1.82 -2.62
CA LEU A 155 16.58 1.47 -4.04
C LEU A 155 16.32 2.69 -4.93
N ASP A 156 15.86 3.79 -4.33
CA ASP A 156 15.66 5.10 -4.95
C ASP A 156 14.89 5.05 -6.29
N GLY A 157 15.15 5.99 -7.19
CA GLY A 157 14.54 6.07 -8.52
C GLY A 157 14.73 4.84 -9.40
N LYS A 158 15.84 4.10 -9.21
CA LYS A 158 16.11 2.86 -9.96
C LYS A 158 15.02 1.81 -9.78
N TYR A 159 14.51 1.68 -8.56
CA TYR A 159 13.41 0.76 -8.29
C TYR A 159 12.09 1.26 -8.91
N LEU A 160 11.83 2.56 -8.88
CA LEU A 160 10.66 3.14 -9.53
C LEU A 160 10.67 2.89 -11.05
N GLU A 161 11.82 3.05 -11.71
CA GLU A 161 12.00 2.71 -13.13
C GLU A 161 11.70 1.23 -13.40
N ARG A 162 12.19 0.33 -12.54
CA ARG A 162 11.92 -1.11 -12.66
C ARG A 162 10.46 -1.45 -12.45
N LEU A 163 9.81 -0.83 -11.47
CA LEU A 163 8.38 -1.02 -11.19
C LEU A 163 7.53 -0.65 -12.40
N THR A 164 7.85 0.46 -13.07
CA THR A 164 7.16 0.92 -14.27
C THR A 164 7.46 0.04 -15.47
N ALA A 165 8.73 -0.28 -15.70
CA ALA A 165 9.15 -1.00 -16.92
C ALA A 165 8.87 -2.51 -16.86
N LYS A 166 8.85 -3.12 -15.67
CA LYS A 166 8.87 -4.58 -15.52
C LYS A 166 7.84 -5.16 -14.57
N ALA A 167 7.35 -4.38 -13.61
CA ALA A 167 6.38 -4.89 -12.63
C ALA A 167 4.91 -4.57 -12.99
N GLY A 168 4.65 -3.88 -14.09
CA GLY A 168 3.30 -3.55 -14.55
C GLY A 168 2.62 -2.44 -13.75
N LEU A 169 3.41 -1.58 -13.08
CA LEU A 169 2.88 -0.43 -12.36
C LEU A 169 2.85 0.81 -13.26
N ILE A 170 1.75 1.54 -13.18
CA ILE A 170 1.57 2.82 -13.86
C ILE A 170 1.41 3.90 -12.80
N PHE A 171 2.19 4.97 -12.92
CA PHE A 171 2.15 6.14 -12.05
C PHE A 171 1.64 7.33 -12.86
N GLU A 172 0.57 7.97 -12.41
CA GLU A 172 -0.11 9.04 -13.13
C GLU A 172 -0.41 10.20 -12.17
N ILE A 173 0.08 11.39 -12.47
CA ILE A 173 -0.29 12.62 -11.77
C ILE A 173 -1.61 13.08 -12.37
N LEU A 174 -2.65 13.14 -11.55
CA LEU A 174 -4.00 13.52 -11.99
C LEU A 174 -4.23 15.02 -11.90
N GLU A 175 -3.73 15.65 -10.84
CA GLU A 175 -3.90 17.08 -10.57
C GLU A 175 -2.65 17.60 -9.85
N SER A 176 -2.29 18.83 -10.12
CA SER A 176 -1.23 19.60 -9.46
C SER A 176 -1.64 21.08 -9.36
#